data_06feeea29563f513c286cd8c4f4e4199
#
_entry.id   06feeea29563f513c286cd8c4f4e4199
#
_cell.length_a   1.000
_cell.length_b   1.000
_cell.length_c   1.000
_cell.angle_alpha   90.00
_cell.angle_beta   90.00
_cell.angle_gamma   90.00
#
_symmetry.space_group_name_H-M   'P 1'
#
loop_
_entity.id
_entity.type
_entity.pdbx_description
1 polymer ?
#
loop_
_entity_poly.entity_id
_entity_poly.type
_entity_poly.pdbx_seq_one_letter_code
_entity_poly.pdbx_strand_id
1 'polypeptide(L)'
;MIQNQRPPIRRIAFPILIALSISHCLNDMLQSVISAVYPLFKEDLSLSFAQIGLITLVYQMSASVFQPLMGLFFDKRPIAWSLPIGMGFTLVGIMNLAFATNLYWLLASVFIVGIGSSVLHPEASRITFLASGGKRGLAQSLFQVGGNLGGSLGPLLVALLVAPYGRHHIALFTVFALIAIVVMIPICRWFRSYLNHIKKRPMLVAGKIERPLSSKMTVFAISILLILIFSKYIYMASLTSYYTFYLIHKFGVTVQASQLFLFVFLVATAIGTLVGGPVGDRVGRKYVIWASILGTAPFSMMMPHVGLAWTVVLSFCNS
;
A
#
# COMPACT_ATOMS: atom_id res chain seq x y z
N MET A 1 -26.53 -0.05 -42.55
CA MET A 1 -25.74 -1.14 -41.90
C MET A 1 -24.64 -0.50 -41.08
N ILE A 2 -24.88 -0.30 -39.76
CA ILE A 2 -23.86 0.21 -38.84
C ILE A 2 -23.13 -1.02 -38.34
N GLN A 3 -21.94 -1.28 -38.89
CA GLN A 3 -21.04 -2.31 -38.37
C GLN A 3 -20.67 -1.98 -36.94
N ASN A 4 -21.13 -2.83 -36.03
CA ASN A 4 -20.85 -2.85 -34.59
C ASN A 4 -19.37 -3.22 -34.39
N GLN A 5 -18.45 -2.30 -34.67
CA GLN A 5 -17.02 -2.50 -34.42
C GLN A 5 -16.78 -2.45 -32.92
N ARG A 6 -16.90 -3.62 -32.28
CA ARG A 6 -16.34 -3.81 -30.94
C ARG A 6 -14.88 -3.38 -30.97
N PRO A 7 -14.40 -2.59 -30.00
CA PRO A 7 -12.98 -2.24 -29.95
C PRO A 7 -12.17 -3.55 -29.95
N PRO A 8 -11.04 -3.61 -30.65
CA PRO A 8 -10.25 -4.84 -30.72
C PRO A 8 -9.95 -5.27 -29.31
N ILE A 9 -10.25 -6.55 -28.98
CA ILE A 9 -9.91 -7.17 -27.69
C ILE A 9 -8.42 -7.01 -27.54
N ARG A 10 -7.99 -6.03 -26.74
CA ARG A 10 -6.59 -5.75 -26.51
C ARG A 10 -6.01 -6.97 -25.79
N ARG A 11 -4.93 -7.52 -26.33
CA ARG A 11 -4.16 -8.56 -25.64
C ARG A 11 -3.67 -8.00 -24.31
N ILE A 12 -3.73 -8.81 -23.25
CA ILE A 12 -3.16 -8.47 -21.96
C ILE A 12 -1.68 -8.17 -22.12
N ALA A 13 -1.22 -7.05 -21.57
CA ALA A 13 0.21 -6.71 -21.55
C ALA A 13 0.86 -7.31 -20.28
N PHE A 14 0.99 -8.65 -20.23
CA PHE A 14 1.53 -9.37 -19.06
C PHE A 14 2.88 -8.82 -18.57
N PRO A 15 3.89 -8.53 -19.40
CA PRO A 15 5.16 -7.98 -18.94
C PRO A 15 4.99 -6.66 -18.20
N ILE A 16 4.05 -5.81 -18.65
CA ILE A 16 3.75 -4.53 -18.00
C ILE A 16 3.03 -4.75 -16.67
N LEU A 17 2.09 -5.71 -16.59
CA LEU A 17 1.42 -6.05 -15.34
C LEU A 17 2.39 -6.61 -14.30
N ILE A 18 3.32 -7.46 -14.70
CA ILE A 18 4.38 -7.99 -13.81
C ILE A 18 5.28 -6.84 -13.34
N ALA A 19 5.74 -5.97 -14.24
CA ALA A 19 6.55 -4.82 -13.88
C ALA A 19 5.82 -3.88 -12.90
N LEU A 20 4.50 -3.65 -13.10
CA LEU A 20 3.66 -2.87 -12.19
C LEU A 20 3.53 -3.55 -10.82
N SER A 21 3.35 -4.87 -10.78
CA SER A 21 3.29 -5.64 -9.52
C SER A 21 4.61 -5.57 -8.75
N ILE A 22 5.75 -5.70 -9.43
CA ILE A 22 7.08 -5.55 -8.82
C ILE A 22 7.29 -4.12 -8.33
N SER A 23 6.92 -3.11 -9.12
CA SER A 23 7.03 -1.71 -8.72
C SER A 23 6.18 -1.40 -7.49
N HIS A 24 4.98 -1.97 -7.40
CA HIS A 24 4.10 -1.85 -6.24
C HIS A 24 4.71 -2.55 -5.02
N CYS A 25 5.27 -3.75 -5.20
CA CYS A 25 5.97 -4.49 -4.16
C CYS A 25 7.14 -3.66 -3.58
N LEU A 26 7.99 -3.10 -4.43
CA LEU A 26 9.12 -2.29 -3.98
C LEU A 26 8.67 -1.00 -3.29
N ASN A 27 7.62 -0.34 -3.80
CA ASN A 27 7.07 0.85 -3.18
C ASN A 27 6.50 0.57 -1.78
N ASP A 28 5.66 -0.44 -1.64
CA ASP A 28 5.01 -0.75 -0.36
C ASP A 28 5.98 -1.33 0.66
N MET A 29 7.02 -2.02 0.20
CA MET A 29 8.16 -2.40 1.03
C MET A 29 8.86 -1.16 1.63
N LEU A 30 9.18 -0.15 0.81
CA LEU A 30 9.80 1.10 1.27
C LEU A 30 8.90 1.86 2.25
N GLN A 31 7.60 1.85 2.05
CA GLN A 31 6.64 2.48 2.95
C GLN A 31 6.53 1.76 4.29
N SER A 32 6.51 0.43 4.28
CA SER A 32 6.41 -0.37 5.52
C SER A 32 7.66 -0.30 6.39
N VAL A 33 8.82 0.06 5.81
CA VAL A 33 10.05 0.39 6.56
C VAL A 33 9.80 1.51 7.56
N ILE A 34 8.98 2.52 7.23
CA ILE A 34 8.74 3.69 8.09
C ILE A 34 8.22 3.25 9.47
N SER A 35 7.16 2.44 9.51
CA SER A 35 6.62 1.94 10.79
C SER A 35 7.53 0.91 11.45
N ALA A 36 8.24 0.11 10.67
CA ALA A 36 9.16 -0.89 11.18
C ALA A 36 10.36 -0.28 11.93
N VAL A 37 10.82 0.90 11.55
CA VAL A 37 11.96 1.58 12.21
C VAL A 37 11.55 2.47 13.39
N TYR A 38 10.26 2.58 13.73
CA TYR A 38 9.82 3.40 14.86
C TYR A 38 10.48 3.07 16.20
N PRO A 39 10.69 1.80 16.61
CA PRO A 39 11.38 1.50 17.85
C PRO A 39 12.80 2.09 17.91
N LEU A 40 13.54 2.03 16.81
CA LEU A 40 14.89 2.58 16.71
C LEU A 40 14.88 4.10 16.86
N PHE A 41 14.00 4.81 16.17
CA PHE A 41 13.88 6.26 16.29
C PHE A 41 13.38 6.70 17.67
N LYS A 42 12.47 5.91 18.28
CA LYS A 42 11.97 6.21 19.61
C LYS A 42 13.10 6.17 20.63
N GLU A 43 13.98 5.20 20.54
CA GLU A 43 15.14 5.06 21.44
C GLU A 43 16.17 6.15 21.14
N ASP A 44 16.64 6.29 19.91
CA ASP A 44 17.70 7.21 19.51
C ASP A 44 17.36 8.70 19.75
N LEU A 45 16.12 9.10 19.52
CA LEU A 45 15.65 10.48 19.61
C LEU A 45 14.76 10.74 20.85
N SER A 46 14.64 9.75 21.76
CA SER A 46 13.81 9.82 22.96
C SER A 46 12.37 10.28 22.68
N LEU A 47 11.76 9.76 21.61
CA LEU A 47 10.42 10.17 21.17
C LEU A 47 9.33 9.63 22.09
N SER A 48 8.31 10.46 22.33
CA SER A 48 7.07 10.00 22.97
C SER A 48 6.20 9.18 22.01
N PHE A 49 5.27 8.39 22.53
CA PHE A 49 4.29 7.67 21.70
C PHE A 49 3.40 8.62 20.89
N ALA A 50 3.09 9.81 21.41
CA ALA A 50 2.35 10.84 20.69
C ALA A 50 3.14 11.34 19.46
N GLN A 51 4.46 11.49 19.56
CA GLN A 51 5.32 11.87 18.44
C GLN A 51 5.43 10.74 17.40
N ILE A 52 5.46 9.48 17.80
CA ILE A 52 5.34 8.33 16.87
C ILE A 52 4.00 8.36 16.13
N GLY A 53 2.90 8.62 16.85
CA GLY A 53 1.59 8.81 16.22
C GLY A 53 1.57 10.00 15.24
N LEU A 54 2.24 11.11 15.57
CA LEU A 54 2.37 12.27 14.69
C LEU A 54 3.15 11.93 13.41
N ILE A 55 4.22 11.15 13.49
CA ILE A 55 4.98 10.69 12.31
C ILE A 55 4.07 9.85 11.40
N THR A 56 3.32 8.90 11.98
CA THR A 56 2.32 8.11 11.24
C THR A 56 1.25 9.00 10.60
N LEU A 57 0.73 9.98 11.33
CA LEU A 57 -0.29 10.90 10.84
C LEU A 57 0.22 11.71 9.64
N VAL A 58 1.40 12.32 9.76
CA VAL A 58 1.99 13.14 8.68
C VAL A 58 2.24 12.29 7.43
N TYR A 59 2.76 11.07 7.60
CA TYR A 59 2.94 10.13 6.50
C TYR A 59 1.60 9.78 5.83
N GLN A 60 0.60 9.32 6.60
CA GLN A 60 -0.69 8.92 6.08
C GLN A 60 -1.47 10.08 5.44
N MET A 61 -1.41 11.26 6.02
CA MET A 61 -2.03 12.46 5.44
C MET A 61 -1.38 12.82 4.10
N SER A 62 -0.05 12.86 4.03
CA SER A 62 0.64 13.14 2.77
C SER A 62 0.40 12.06 1.71
N ALA A 63 0.41 10.78 2.09
CA ALA A 63 0.15 9.68 1.18
C ALA A 63 -1.29 9.64 0.68
N SER A 64 -2.29 9.90 1.55
CA SER A 64 -3.71 9.69 1.23
C SER A 64 -4.41 10.93 0.68
N VAL A 65 -4.17 12.13 1.28
CA VAL A 65 -4.88 13.36 0.88
C VAL A 65 -4.43 13.81 -0.51
N PHE A 66 -3.16 13.61 -0.85
CA PHE A 66 -2.67 13.97 -2.19
C PHE A 66 -3.07 12.96 -3.29
N GLN A 67 -3.47 11.72 -2.95
CA GLN A 67 -3.87 10.73 -3.98
C GLN A 67 -5.01 11.20 -4.89
N PRO A 68 -6.15 11.69 -4.37
CA PRO A 68 -7.22 12.23 -5.23
C PRO A 68 -6.77 13.41 -6.08
N LEU A 69 -5.93 14.29 -5.52
CA LEU A 69 -5.40 15.45 -6.23
C LEU A 69 -4.48 15.02 -7.38
N MET A 70 -3.57 14.09 -7.12
CA MET A 70 -2.68 13.51 -8.14
C MET A 70 -3.45 12.73 -9.18
N GLY A 71 -4.47 11.93 -8.78
CA GLY A 71 -5.36 11.24 -9.70
C GLY A 71 -6.03 12.19 -10.68
N LEU A 72 -6.69 13.25 -10.17
CA LEU A 72 -7.33 14.28 -10.98
C LEU A 72 -6.34 15.04 -11.89
N PHE A 73 -5.14 15.30 -11.40
CA PHE A 73 -4.10 15.97 -12.18
C PHE A 73 -3.64 15.09 -13.36
N PHE A 74 -3.33 13.82 -13.11
CA PHE A 74 -2.87 12.90 -14.15
C PHE A 74 -3.98 12.45 -15.10
N ASP A 75 -5.24 12.46 -14.69
CA ASP A 75 -6.38 12.23 -15.58
C ASP A 75 -6.51 13.34 -16.62
N LYS A 76 -6.28 14.60 -16.22
CA LYS A 76 -6.30 15.75 -17.12
C LYS A 76 -5.00 15.91 -17.93
N ARG A 77 -3.86 15.59 -17.33
CA ARG A 77 -2.52 15.74 -17.90
C ARG A 77 -1.69 14.47 -17.70
N PRO A 78 -1.94 13.42 -18.50
CA PRO A 78 -1.22 12.15 -18.35
C PRO A 78 0.27 12.33 -18.67
N ILE A 79 1.12 12.06 -17.68
CA ILE A 79 2.58 12.14 -17.77
C ILE A 79 3.13 10.73 -17.75
N ALA A 80 3.80 10.32 -18.83
CA ALA A 80 4.32 8.95 -18.95
C ALA A 80 5.40 8.61 -17.90
N TRP A 81 6.08 9.61 -17.34
CA TRP A 81 7.15 9.47 -16.36
C TRP A 81 6.71 9.75 -14.91
N SER A 82 5.41 9.82 -14.64
CA SER A 82 4.86 10.07 -13.30
C SER A 82 5.34 9.06 -12.25
N LEU A 83 5.37 7.76 -12.59
CA LEU A 83 5.79 6.70 -11.66
C LEU A 83 7.24 6.85 -11.19
N PRO A 84 8.26 6.98 -12.06
CA PRO A 84 9.64 7.26 -11.64
C PRO A 84 9.80 8.56 -10.86
N ILE A 85 9.04 9.60 -11.20
CA ILE A 85 9.06 10.87 -10.45
C ILE A 85 8.55 10.64 -9.03
N GLY A 86 7.42 9.95 -8.85
CA GLY A 86 6.90 9.58 -7.53
C GLY A 86 7.90 8.74 -6.74
N MET A 87 8.52 7.73 -7.37
CA MET A 87 9.55 6.91 -6.72
C MET A 87 10.80 7.72 -6.36
N GLY A 88 11.14 8.76 -7.14
CA GLY A 88 12.21 9.71 -6.82
C GLY A 88 11.96 10.46 -5.51
N PHE A 89 10.73 10.91 -5.26
CA PHE A 89 10.35 11.47 -3.94
C PHE A 89 10.51 10.44 -2.82
N THR A 90 10.06 9.20 -3.03
CA THR A 90 10.25 8.11 -2.05
C THR A 90 11.74 7.87 -1.77
N LEU A 91 12.58 7.83 -2.80
CA LEU A 91 14.03 7.67 -2.67
C LEU A 91 14.64 8.80 -1.80
N VAL A 92 14.33 10.05 -2.13
CA VAL A 92 14.82 11.21 -1.37
C VAL A 92 14.31 11.17 0.07
N GLY A 93 13.04 10.83 0.29
CA GLY A 93 12.47 10.72 1.63
C GLY A 93 13.12 9.62 2.47
N ILE A 94 13.36 8.44 1.91
CA ILE A 94 14.05 7.33 2.61
C ILE A 94 15.51 7.69 2.91
N MET A 95 16.20 8.34 1.98
CA MET A 95 17.58 8.81 2.23
C MET A 95 17.62 9.83 3.37
N ASN A 96 16.73 10.82 3.35
CA ASN A 96 16.60 11.77 4.44
C ASN A 96 16.23 11.11 5.78
N LEU A 97 15.36 10.09 5.75
CA LEU A 97 14.95 9.33 6.93
C LEU A 97 16.16 8.67 7.62
N ALA A 98 17.07 8.08 6.85
CA ALA A 98 18.25 7.40 7.36
C ALA A 98 19.16 8.32 8.21
N PHE A 99 19.19 9.61 7.89
CA PHE A 99 20.08 10.60 8.54
C PHE A 99 19.33 11.60 9.42
N ALA A 100 18.05 11.38 9.68
CA ALA A 100 17.24 12.28 10.49
C ALA A 100 17.77 12.34 11.94
N THR A 101 18.03 13.56 12.44
CA THR A 101 18.61 13.80 13.78
C THR A 101 17.61 14.37 14.78
N ASN A 102 16.41 14.73 14.33
CA ASN A 102 15.36 15.28 15.16
C ASN A 102 13.96 14.99 14.59
N LEU A 103 12.93 15.26 15.40
CA LEU A 103 11.53 15.01 15.01
C LEU A 103 11.12 15.77 13.74
N TYR A 104 11.51 17.03 13.57
CA TYR A 104 11.10 17.84 12.42
C TYR A 104 11.67 17.28 11.12
N TRP A 105 12.92 16.81 11.17
CA TRP A 105 13.54 16.14 10.03
C TRP A 105 12.84 14.81 9.70
N LEU A 106 12.48 14.03 10.73
CA LEU A 106 11.66 12.81 10.53
C LEU A 106 10.34 13.13 9.84
N LEU A 107 9.61 14.14 10.34
CA LEU A 107 8.33 14.56 9.77
C LEU A 107 8.49 14.99 8.31
N ALA A 108 9.52 15.78 7.98
CA ALA A 108 9.80 16.17 6.60
C ALA A 108 10.12 14.96 5.72
N SER A 109 10.92 14.01 6.22
CA SER A 109 11.29 12.79 5.50
C SER A 109 10.07 11.94 5.14
N VAL A 110 9.21 11.63 6.11
CA VAL A 110 8.02 10.82 5.88
C VAL A 110 6.97 11.55 5.05
N PHE A 111 6.88 12.87 5.14
CA PHE A 111 6.03 13.69 4.28
C PHE A 111 6.44 13.56 2.80
N ILE A 112 7.75 13.62 2.51
CA ILE A 112 8.30 13.46 1.15
C ILE A 112 8.00 12.03 0.62
N VAL A 113 8.19 10.99 1.46
CA VAL A 113 7.82 9.61 1.08
C VAL A 113 6.32 9.51 0.76
N GLY A 114 5.47 10.14 1.58
CA GLY A 114 4.03 10.16 1.36
C GLY A 114 3.63 10.83 0.03
N ILE A 115 4.28 11.94 -0.35
CA ILE A 115 4.08 12.55 -1.68
C ILE A 115 4.41 11.55 -2.79
N GLY A 116 5.54 10.84 -2.70
CA GLY A 116 5.92 9.80 -3.66
C GLY A 116 4.85 8.72 -3.80
N SER A 117 4.35 8.22 -2.68
CA SER A 117 3.27 7.23 -2.61
C SER A 117 1.96 7.74 -3.23
N SER A 118 1.60 9.00 -2.98
CA SER A 118 0.37 9.61 -3.50
C SER A 118 0.32 9.69 -5.03
N VAL A 119 1.47 9.75 -5.68
CA VAL A 119 1.61 9.69 -7.14
C VAL A 119 1.50 8.26 -7.65
N LEU A 120 2.19 7.33 -6.99
CA LEU A 120 2.36 5.97 -7.50
C LEU A 120 1.05 5.17 -7.51
N HIS A 121 0.29 5.17 -6.42
CA HIS A 121 -0.89 4.31 -6.28
C HIS A 121 -1.98 4.58 -7.34
N PRO A 122 -2.47 5.82 -7.53
CA PRO A 122 -3.51 6.09 -8.52
C PRO A 122 -3.03 5.86 -9.94
N GLU A 123 -1.79 6.27 -10.26
CA GLU A 123 -1.26 6.18 -11.62
C GLU A 123 -0.93 4.73 -12.00
N ALA A 124 -0.31 3.95 -11.10
CA ALA A 124 -0.02 2.53 -11.34
C ALA A 124 -1.32 1.71 -11.47
N SER A 125 -2.34 1.98 -10.64
CA SER A 125 -3.66 1.34 -10.75
C SER A 125 -4.33 1.67 -12.09
N ARG A 126 -4.25 2.93 -12.55
CA ARG A 126 -4.74 3.36 -13.86
C ARG A 126 -4.03 2.63 -15.00
N ILE A 127 -2.71 2.56 -14.97
CA ILE A 127 -1.93 1.86 -16.00
C ILE A 127 -2.23 0.37 -15.99
N THR A 128 -2.40 -0.25 -14.80
CA THR A 128 -2.84 -1.64 -14.63
C THR A 128 -4.17 -1.90 -15.34
N PHE A 129 -5.14 -1.00 -15.14
CA PHE A 129 -6.43 -1.08 -15.83
C PHE A 129 -6.27 -1.02 -17.36
N LEU A 130 -5.41 -0.14 -17.86
CA LEU A 130 -5.15 0.01 -19.30
C LEU A 130 -4.42 -1.21 -19.88
N ALA A 131 -3.51 -1.82 -19.13
CA ALA A 131 -2.74 -3.00 -19.54
C ALA A 131 -3.53 -4.31 -19.43
N SER A 132 -4.72 -4.30 -18.81
CA SER A 132 -5.52 -5.49 -18.47
C SER A 132 -6.08 -6.26 -19.67
N GLY A 133 -6.14 -5.65 -20.86
CA GLY A 133 -6.74 -6.27 -22.05
C GLY A 133 -8.23 -6.67 -21.86
N GLY A 134 -8.93 -6.05 -20.90
CA GLY A 134 -10.31 -6.36 -20.54
C GLY A 134 -10.45 -7.29 -19.31
N LYS A 135 -9.37 -7.99 -18.89
CA LYS A 135 -9.36 -8.84 -17.68
C LYS A 135 -8.96 -8.03 -16.44
N ARG A 136 -9.80 -7.05 -16.10
CA ARG A 136 -9.54 -6.04 -15.05
C ARG A 136 -9.31 -6.65 -13.67
N GLY A 137 -10.12 -7.65 -13.29
CA GLY A 137 -9.99 -8.34 -12.00
C GLY A 137 -8.63 -9.01 -11.86
N LEU A 138 -8.20 -9.79 -12.84
CA LEU A 138 -6.88 -10.44 -12.83
C LEU A 138 -5.74 -9.43 -12.74
N ALA A 139 -5.80 -8.36 -13.53
CA ALA A 139 -4.75 -7.34 -13.53
C ALA A 139 -4.65 -6.64 -12.17
N GLN A 140 -5.78 -6.27 -11.58
CA GLN A 140 -5.82 -5.62 -10.26
C GLN A 140 -5.39 -6.57 -9.14
N SER A 141 -5.76 -7.86 -9.21
CA SER A 141 -5.30 -8.85 -8.23
C SER A 141 -3.79 -9.03 -8.29
N LEU A 142 -3.21 -9.13 -9.50
CA LEU A 142 -1.76 -9.26 -9.66
C LEU A 142 -1.03 -8.02 -9.11
N PHE A 143 -1.56 -6.83 -9.37
CA PHE A 143 -1.04 -5.58 -8.82
C PHE A 143 -1.09 -5.55 -7.28
N GLN A 144 -2.22 -5.95 -6.70
CA GLN A 144 -2.42 -5.95 -5.24
C GLN A 144 -1.55 -6.99 -4.52
N VAL A 145 -1.30 -8.15 -5.15
CA VAL A 145 -0.37 -9.16 -4.63
C VAL A 145 1.02 -8.54 -4.43
N GLY A 146 1.49 -7.76 -5.41
CA GLY A 146 2.76 -7.05 -5.29
C GLY A 146 2.81 -6.16 -4.05
N GLY A 147 1.80 -5.28 -3.85
CA GLY A 147 1.73 -4.40 -2.70
C GLY A 147 1.73 -5.15 -1.36
N ASN A 148 0.87 -6.17 -1.23
CA ASN A 148 0.78 -6.96 0.01
C ASN A 148 2.10 -7.67 0.35
N LEU A 149 2.77 -8.25 -0.65
CA LEU A 149 4.11 -8.84 -0.47
C LEU A 149 5.13 -7.77 -0.03
N GLY A 150 5.13 -6.61 -0.70
CA GLY A 150 6.02 -5.51 -0.35
C GLY A 150 5.82 -5.06 1.08
N GLY A 151 4.57 -4.81 1.48
CA GLY A 151 4.23 -4.40 2.85
C GLY A 151 4.75 -5.35 3.92
N SER A 152 4.75 -6.66 3.65
CA SER A 152 5.30 -7.66 4.58
C SER A 152 6.83 -7.72 4.58
N LEU A 153 7.48 -7.49 3.42
CA LEU A 153 8.94 -7.58 3.32
C LEU A 153 9.68 -6.46 4.07
N GLY A 154 9.08 -5.27 4.24
CA GLY A 154 9.73 -4.16 4.92
C GLY A 154 10.21 -4.49 6.35
N PRO A 155 9.34 -4.95 7.26
CA PRO A 155 9.76 -5.36 8.60
C PRO A 155 10.79 -6.49 8.61
N LEU A 156 10.68 -7.47 7.70
CA LEU A 156 11.67 -8.53 7.56
C LEU A 156 13.05 -7.97 7.22
N LEU A 157 13.12 -7.07 6.24
CA LEU A 157 14.40 -6.45 5.85
C LEU A 157 14.92 -5.51 6.92
N VAL A 158 14.05 -4.81 7.66
CA VAL A 158 14.46 -4.01 8.84
C VAL A 158 15.06 -4.91 9.91
N ALA A 159 14.47 -6.07 10.19
CA ALA A 159 15.01 -7.04 11.13
C ALA A 159 16.40 -7.54 10.75
N LEU A 160 16.64 -7.74 9.46
CA LEU A 160 17.89 -8.31 8.94
C LEU A 160 18.98 -7.26 8.68
N LEU A 161 18.62 -6.06 8.20
CA LEU A 161 19.56 -5.07 7.67
C LEU A 161 19.72 -3.83 8.56
N VAL A 162 18.69 -3.49 9.35
CA VAL A 162 18.71 -2.24 10.13
C VAL A 162 18.86 -2.51 11.62
N ALA A 163 18.06 -3.41 12.19
CA ALA A 163 18.07 -3.67 13.62
C ALA A 163 19.43 -4.14 14.16
N PRO A 164 20.21 -4.99 13.46
CA PRO A 164 21.54 -5.39 13.93
C PRO A 164 22.63 -4.32 13.74
N TYR A 165 22.49 -3.46 12.72
CA TYR A 165 23.57 -2.57 12.27
C TYR A 165 23.28 -1.08 12.54
N GLY A 166 22.09 -0.76 13.04
CA GLY A 166 21.68 0.60 13.38
C GLY A 166 20.99 1.36 12.23
N ARG A 167 20.34 2.47 12.61
CA ARG A 167 19.40 3.21 11.77
C ARG A 167 19.97 3.77 10.45
N HIS A 168 21.28 4.06 10.39
CA HIS A 168 21.88 4.56 9.15
C HIS A 168 21.79 3.57 7.99
N HIS A 169 21.64 2.27 8.30
CA HIS A 169 21.43 1.23 7.28
C HIS A 169 20.05 1.32 6.59
N ILE A 170 19.15 2.19 7.06
CA ILE A 170 17.93 2.57 6.31
C ILE A 170 18.31 3.11 4.91
N ALA A 171 19.49 3.74 4.77
CA ALA A 171 19.98 4.21 3.48
C ALA A 171 20.12 3.10 2.44
N LEU A 172 20.32 1.84 2.83
CA LEU A 172 20.35 0.69 1.90
C LEU A 172 19.05 0.52 1.13
N PHE A 173 17.92 0.93 1.70
CA PHE A 173 16.63 0.87 1.02
C PHE A 173 16.53 1.79 -0.20
N THR A 174 17.41 2.79 -0.32
CA THR A 174 17.48 3.61 -1.54
C THR A 174 17.89 2.80 -2.76
N VAL A 175 18.64 1.71 -2.59
CA VAL A 175 18.96 0.76 -3.67
C VAL A 175 17.68 0.14 -4.24
N PHE A 176 16.75 -0.27 -3.38
CA PHE A 176 15.45 -0.80 -3.83
C PHE A 176 14.60 0.25 -4.54
N ALA A 177 14.67 1.53 -4.10
CA ALA A 177 14.00 2.63 -4.80
C ALA A 177 14.61 2.85 -6.19
N LEU A 178 15.93 2.76 -6.34
CA LEU A 178 16.60 2.82 -7.64
C LEU A 178 16.21 1.64 -8.55
N ILE A 179 16.16 0.42 -8.00
CA ILE A 179 15.69 -0.77 -8.74
C ILE A 179 14.25 -0.54 -9.20
N ALA A 180 13.37 0.00 -8.35
CA ALA A 180 12.00 0.30 -8.71
C ALA A 180 11.92 1.31 -9.87
N ILE A 181 12.73 2.38 -9.86
CA ILE A 181 12.82 3.35 -10.96
C ILE A 181 13.20 2.65 -12.26
N VAL A 182 14.20 1.75 -12.23
CA VAL A 182 14.63 0.99 -13.42
C VAL A 182 13.50 0.08 -13.93
N VAL A 183 12.81 -0.63 -13.05
CA VAL A 183 11.65 -1.48 -13.39
C VAL A 183 10.50 -0.66 -13.99
N MET A 184 10.35 0.60 -13.60
CA MET A 184 9.31 1.49 -14.14
C MET A 184 9.61 2.00 -15.56
N ILE A 185 10.86 1.95 -16.04
CA ILE A 185 11.23 2.46 -17.39
C ILE A 185 10.42 1.77 -18.51
N PRO A 186 10.34 0.43 -18.59
CA PRO A 186 9.51 -0.26 -19.59
C PRO A 186 8.03 0.15 -19.51
N ILE A 187 7.50 0.34 -18.30
CA ILE A 187 6.11 0.78 -18.07
C ILE A 187 5.91 2.17 -18.70
N CYS A 188 6.82 3.10 -18.43
CA CYS A 188 6.76 4.47 -18.95
C CYS A 188 6.85 4.51 -20.48
N ARG A 189 7.73 3.70 -21.08
CA ARG A 189 7.87 3.59 -22.55
C ARG A 189 6.58 3.04 -23.17
N TRP A 190 6.03 1.98 -22.60
CA TRP A 190 4.76 1.41 -23.04
C TRP A 190 3.61 2.42 -22.90
N PHE A 191 3.51 3.10 -21.77
CA PHE A 191 2.45 4.07 -21.50
C PHE A 191 2.56 5.29 -22.41
N ARG A 192 3.76 5.79 -22.68
CA ARG A 192 4.01 6.86 -23.67
C ARG A 192 3.54 6.46 -25.08
N SER A 193 3.87 5.24 -25.50
CA SER A 193 3.39 4.69 -26.77
C SER A 193 1.86 4.63 -26.81
N TYR A 194 1.24 4.16 -25.73
CA TYR A 194 -0.20 4.11 -25.58
C TYR A 194 -0.86 5.49 -25.71
N LEU A 195 -0.34 6.50 -25.01
CA LEU A 195 -0.85 7.89 -25.08
C LEU A 195 -0.75 8.47 -26.50
N ASN A 196 0.34 8.20 -27.21
CA ASN A 196 0.53 8.65 -28.58
C ASN A 196 -0.48 8.00 -29.55
N HIS A 197 -0.86 6.74 -29.31
CA HIS A 197 -1.88 6.06 -30.12
C HIS A 197 -3.29 6.62 -29.89
N ILE A 198 -3.62 6.98 -28.64
CA ILE A 198 -4.94 7.57 -28.32
C ILE A 198 -5.08 8.97 -28.90
N LYS A 199 -4.04 9.80 -28.86
CA LYS A 199 -4.07 11.15 -29.48
C LYS A 199 -4.41 11.09 -30.96
N LYS A 200 -4.04 10.00 -31.65
CA LYS A 200 -4.32 9.80 -33.08
C LYS A 200 -5.73 9.23 -33.37
N ARG A 201 -6.43 8.72 -32.36
CA ARG A 201 -7.79 8.16 -32.49
C ARG A 201 -8.63 8.58 -31.28
N PRO A 202 -9.40 9.68 -31.38
CA PRO A 202 -10.32 10.05 -30.29
C PRO A 202 -11.31 8.90 -30.07
N MET A 203 -11.25 8.30 -28.90
CA MET A 203 -12.16 7.24 -28.49
C MET A 203 -13.47 7.89 -28.04
N LEU A 204 -14.56 7.57 -28.71
CA LEU A 204 -15.92 7.80 -28.21
C LEU A 204 -16.13 6.90 -26.97
N VAL A 205 -15.93 7.50 -25.79
CA VAL A 205 -16.30 6.86 -24.53
C VAL A 205 -17.79 7.11 -24.31
N ALA A 206 -18.62 6.24 -24.83
CA ALA A 206 -20.02 6.17 -24.47
C ALA A 206 -20.33 4.81 -23.86
N GLY A 207 -20.04 4.65 -22.57
CA GLY A 207 -20.65 3.63 -21.74
C GLY A 207 -21.92 4.20 -21.12
N LYS A 208 -23.09 3.78 -21.57
CA LYS A 208 -24.35 4.03 -20.86
C LYS A 208 -24.24 3.45 -19.47
N ILE A 209 -24.31 4.32 -18.45
CA ILE A 209 -24.48 3.92 -17.05
C ILE A 209 -25.90 3.39 -16.94
N GLU A 210 -26.05 2.10 -16.67
CA GLU A 210 -27.34 1.50 -16.35
C GLU A 210 -27.86 2.11 -15.04
N ARG A 211 -29.12 2.50 -15.06
CA ARG A 211 -29.99 3.12 -14.05
C ARG A 211 -29.33 3.45 -12.71
N PRO A 212 -29.15 4.74 -12.39
CA PRO A 212 -28.64 5.14 -11.08
C PRO A 212 -29.65 4.74 -9.99
N LEU A 213 -29.14 4.13 -8.92
CA LEU A 213 -29.83 4.04 -7.63
C LEU A 213 -30.29 5.46 -7.22
N SER A 214 -31.40 5.56 -6.46
CA SER A 214 -31.83 6.83 -5.87
C SER A 214 -30.61 7.51 -5.21
N SER A 215 -30.42 8.81 -5.47
CA SER A 215 -29.27 9.57 -4.96
C SER A 215 -29.09 9.42 -3.43
N LYS A 216 -30.18 9.41 -2.66
CA LYS A 216 -30.16 9.20 -1.20
C LYS A 216 -29.64 7.79 -0.81
N MET A 217 -30.07 6.76 -1.52
CA MET A 217 -29.66 5.38 -1.24
C MET A 217 -28.20 5.13 -1.63
N THR A 218 -27.75 5.78 -2.71
CA THR A 218 -26.32 5.76 -3.11
C THR A 218 -25.43 6.43 -2.08
N VAL A 219 -25.81 7.62 -1.61
CA VAL A 219 -25.04 8.34 -0.56
C VAL A 219 -25.00 7.52 0.73
N PHE A 220 -26.12 6.95 1.17
CA PHE A 220 -26.19 6.12 2.37
C PHE A 220 -25.28 4.87 2.26
N ALA A 221 -25.34 4.15 1.12
CA ALA A 221 -24.49 2.98 0.89
C ALA A 221 -23.00 3.36 0.86
N ILE A 222 -22.63 4.45 0.20
CA ILE A 222 -21.25 4.97 0.16
C ILE A 222 -20.78 5.36 1.57
N SER A 223 -21.63 6.04 2.36
CA SER A 223 -21.29 6.42 3.74
C SER A 223 -21.00 5.22 4.62
N ILE A 224 -21.82 4.16 4.55
CA ILE A 224 -21.57 2.92 5.29
C ILE A 224 -20.22 2.30 4.86
N LEU A 225 -19.96 2.19 3.56
CA LEU A 225 -18.71 1.64 3.05
C LEU A 225 -17.50 2.46 3.51
N LEU A 226 -17.60 3.79 3.50
CA LEU A 226 -16.53 4.67 3.98
C LEU A 226 -16.26 4.46 5.47
N ILE A 227 -17.30 4.36 6.31
CA ILE A 227 -17.15 4.12 7.75
C ILE A 227 -16.47 2.76 8.00
N LEU A 228 -16.87 1.70 7.30
CA LEU A 228 -16.26 0.38 7.43
C LEU A 228 -14.80 0.36 6.99
N ILE A 229 -14.49 0.99 5.86
CA ILE A 229 -13.12 1.12 5.35
C ILE A 229 -12.27 1.92 6.35
N PHE A 230 -12.77 3.05 6.83
CA PHE A 230 -12.06 3.92 7.77
C PHE A 230 -11.77 3.20 9.10
N SER A 231 -12.75 2.48 9.65
CA SER A 231 -12.58 1.67 10.87
C SER A 231 -11.48 0.61 10.68
N LYS A 232 -11.50 -0.11 9.56
CA LYS A 232 -10.47 -1.12 9.23
C LYS A 232 -9.08 -0.49 9.10
N TYR A 233 -8.96 0.66 8.42
CA TYR A 233 -7.67 1.32 8.24
C TYR A 233 -7.11 1.89 9.54
N ILE A 234 -7.94 2.46 10.44
CA ILE A 234 -7.50 2.89 11.78
C ILE A 234 -6.92 1.70 12.55
N TYR A 235 -7.64 0.58 12.55
CA TYR A 235 -7.20 -0.63 13.23
C TYR A 235 -5.85 -1.13 12.67
N MET A 236 -5.73 -1.26 11.36
CA MET A 236 -4.49 -1.69 10.72
C MET A 236 -3.33 -0.72 10.97
N ALA A 237 -3.56 0.59 10.87
CA ALA A 237 -2.54 1.60 11.16
C ALA A 237 -2.08 1.55 12.61
N SER A 238 -3.00 1.31 13.54
CA SER A 238 -2.70 1.15 14.96
C SER A 238 -1.80 -0.07 15.20
N LEU A 239 -2.16 -1.23 14.64
CA LEU A 239 -1.34 -2.44 14.74
C LEU A 239 0.02 -2.27 14.10
N THR A 240 0.10 -1.81 12.87
CA THR A 240 1.39 -1.66 12.18
C THR A 240 2.31 -0.66 12.87
N SER A 241 1.76 0.38 13.52
CA SER A 241 2.56 1.41 14.21
C SER A 241 2.98 1.03 15.63
N TYR A 242 2.16 0.26 16.35
CA TYR A 242 2.36 0.04 17.79
C TYR A 242 2.57 -1.43 18.20
N TYR A 243 2.35 -2.40 17.32
CA TYR A 243 2.49 -3.83 17.64
C TYR A 243 3.90 -4.19 18.09
N THR A 244 4.93 -3.66 17.44
CA THR A 244 6.32 -3.88 17.85
C THR A 244 6.60 -3.35 19.24
N PHE A 245 6.10 -2.16 19.58
CA PHE A 245 6.24 -1.59 20.92
C PHE A 245 5.49 -2.43 21.97
N TYR A 246 4.29 -2.91 21.64
CA TYR A 246 3.54 -3.80 22.52
C TYR A 246 4.32 -5.07 22.85
N LEU A 247 4.92 -5.70 21.84
CA LEU A 247 5.73 -6.91 22.03
C LEU A 247 6.99 -6.64 22.87
N ILE A 248 7.70 -5.55 22.60
CA ILE A 248 8.90 -5.16 23.34
C ILE A 248 8.56 -4.87 24.80
N HIS A 249 7.55 -4.04 25.07
CA HIS A 249 7.21 -3.63 26.42
C HIS A 249 6.56 -4.73 27.27
N LYS A 250 5.70 -5.55 26.67
CA LYS A 250 4.98 -6.60 27.42
C LYS A 250 5.82 -7.85 27.61
N PHE A 251 6.60 -8.25 26.61
CA PHE A 251 7.30 -9.55 26.60
C PHE A 251 8.82 -9.44 26.65
N GLY A 252 9.38 -8.22 26.62
CA GLY A 252 10.84 -8.02 26.67
C GLY A 252 11.58 -8.54 25.43
N VAL A 253 10.90 -8.69 24.29
CA VAL A 253 11.55 -9.19 23.07
C VAL A 253 12.44 -8.11 22.46
N THR A 254 13.48 -8.54 21.73
CA THR A 254 14.35 -7.61 20.99
C THR A 254 13.62 -6.89 19.88
N VAL A 255 14.13 -5.74 19.45
CA VAL A 255 13.60 -5.00 18.27
C VAL A 255 13.58 -5.93 17.05
N GLN A 256 14.65 -6.69 16.82
CA GLN A 256 14.73 -7.64 15.71
C GLN A 256 13.61 -8.68 15.76
N ALA A 257 13.38 -9.33 16.91
CA ALA A 257 12.33 -10.32 17.07
C ALA A 257 10.93 -9.70 16.86
N SER A 258 10.71 -8.47 17.36
CA SER A 258 9.43 -7.78 17.18
C SER A 258 9.13 -7.48 15.71
N GLN A 259 10.15 -7.19 14.89
CA GLN A 259 10.00 -6.99 13.46
C GLN A 259 9.65 -8.30 12.72
N LEU A 260 10.24 -9.43 13.15
CA LEU A 260 9.88 -10.75 12.60
C LEU A 260 8.42 -11.10 12.89
N PHE A 261 7.92 -10.79 14.09
CA PHE A 261 6.50 -10.98 14.42
C PHE A 261 5.58 -10.05 13.63
N LEU A 262 6.00 -8.80 13.40
CA LEU A 262 5.27 -7.88 12.53
C LEU A 262 5.24 -8.39 11.07
N PHE A 263 6.35 -8.94 10.57
CA PHE A 263 6.38 -9.61 9.26
C PHE A 263 5.36 -10.76 9.17
N VAL A 264 5.31 -11.65 10.18
CA VAL A 264 4.35 -12.77 10.23
C VAL A 264 2.91 -12.25 10.17
N PHE A 265 2.58 -11.21 10.93
CA PHE A 265 1.27 -10.56 10.90
C PHE A 265 0.93 -10.02 9.50
N LEU A 266 1.85 -9.31 8.85
CA LEU A 266 1.61 -8.73 7.52
C LEU A 266 1.54 -9.79 6.41
N VAL A 267 2.31 -10.87 6.52
CA VAL A 267 2.17 -12.04 5.60
C VAL A 267 0.79 -12.67 5.75
N ALA A 268 0.31 -12.83 6.97
CA ALA A 268 -1.03 -13.35 7.21
C ALA A 268 -2.10 -12.46 6.58
N THR A 269 -1.98 -11.13 6.72
CA THR A 269 -2.86 -10.14 6.06
C THR A 269 -2.82 -10.29 4.53
N ALA A 270 -1.64 -10.49 3.94
CA ALA A 270 -1.49 -10.72 2.51
C ALA A 270 -2.19 -12.02 2.07
N ILE A 271 -2.01 -13.12 2.81
CA ILE A 271 -2.68 -14.41 2.54
C ILE A 271 -4.20 -14.26 2.67
N GLY A 272 -4.67 -13.61 3.75
CA GLY A 272 -6.10 -13.34 3.98
C GLY A 272 -6.73 -12.57 2.83
N THR A 273 -6.04 -11.56 2.30
CA THR A 273 -6.49 -10.79 1.13
C THR A 273 -6.56 -11.65 -0.13
N LEU A 274 -5.57 -12.53 -0.37
CA LEU A 274 -5.54 -13.43 -1.52
C LEU A 274 -6.66 -14.48 -1.48
N VAL A 275 -6.94 -15.02 -0.30
CA VAL A 275 -7.98 -16.03 -0.08
C VAL A 275 -9.37 -15.40 -0.05
N GLY A 276 -9.50 -14.23 0.58
CA GLY A 276 -10.76 -13.52 0.76
C GLY A 276 -11.45 -13.14 -0.55
N GLY A 277 -10.70 -12.83 -1.61
CA GLY A 277 -11.25 -12.54 -2.93
C GLY A 277 -12.06 -13.72 -3.52
N PRO A 278 -11.43 -14.87 -3.79
CA PRO A 278 -12.12 -16.07 -4.31
C PRO A 278 -13.22 -16.60 -3.39
N VAL A 279 -13.05 -16.52 -2.07
CA VAL A 279 -14.09 -16.89 -1.10
C VAL A 279 -15.28 -15.95 -1.22
N GLY A 280 -15.03 -14.64 -1.33
CA GLY A 280 -16.08 -13.63 -1.50
C GLY A 280 -16.87 -13.79 -2.79
N ASP A 281 -16.25 -14.25 -3.86
CA ASP A 281 -16.93 -14.53 -5.13
C ASP A 281 -17.82 -15.79 -5.07
N ARG A 282 -17.50 -16.77 -4.19
CA ARG A 282 -18.26 -18.02 -4.01
C ARG A 282 -19.36 -17.91 -2.95
N VAL A 283 -19.03 -17.36 -1.80
CA VAL A 283 -19.93 -17.30 -0.62
C VAL A 283 -20.74 -16.01 -0.58
N GLY A 284 -20.23 -14.97 -1.26
CA GLY A 284 -20.82 -13.64 -1.28
C GLY A 284 -19.99 -12.63 -0.48
N ARG A 285 -19.67 -11.51 -1.11
CA ARG A 285 -18.81 -10.44 -0.56
C ARG A 285 -19.31 -9.90 0.78
N LYS A 286 -20.63 -9.84 0.98
CA LYS A 286 -21.25 -9.38 2.23
C LYS A 286 -20.80 -10.23 3.43
N TYR A 287 -20.80 -11.55 3.28
CA TYR A 287 -20.44 -12.47 4.36
C TYR A 287 -18.95 -12.40 4.70
N VAL A 288 -18.11 -12.27 3.69
CA VAL A 288 -16.64 -12.09 3.91
C VAL A 288 -16.35 -10.78 4.66
N ILE A 289 -17.02 -9.68 4.32
CA ILE A 289 -16.88 -8.40 5.04
C ILE A 289 -17.29 -8.57 6.50
N TRP A 290 -18.44 -9.17 6.77
CA TRP A 290 -18.90 -9.42 8.15
C TRP A 290 -17.95 -10.34 8.90
N ALA A 291 -17.49 -11.43 8.30
CA ALA A 291 -16.53 -12.35 8.92
C ALA A 291 -15.20 -11.66 9.23
N SER A 292 -14.69 -10.81 8.34
CA SER A 292 -13.42 -10.09 8.57
C SER A 292 -13.53 -9.03 9.66
N ILE A 293 -14.67 -8.36 9.82
CA ILE A 293 -14.83 -7.32 10.85
C ILE A 293 -15.15 -7.93 12.21
N LEU A 294 -16.14 -8.84 12.28
CA LEU A 294 -16.54 -9.46 13.54
C LEU A 294 -15.54 -10.51 14.01
N GLY A 295 -14.86 -11.19 13.08
CA GLY A 295 -13.86 -12.20 13.39
C GLY A 295 -12.61 -11.63 14.06
N THR A 296 -12.19 -10.41 13.70
CA THR A 296 -11.01 -9.77 14.31
C THR A 296 -11.24 -9.35 15.76
N ALA A 297 -12.46 -8.98 16.15
CA ALA A 297 -12.75 -8.46 17.48
C ALA A 297 -12.38 -9.42 18.64
N PRO A 298 -12.80 -10.71 18.65
CA PRO A 298 -12.46 -11.62 19.75
C PRO A 298 -10.94 -11.86 19.86
N PHE A 299 -10.24 -12.00 18.74
CA PHE A 299 -8.79 -12.21 18.75
C PHE A 299 -8.05 -10.99 19.30
N SER A 300 -8.45 -9.77 18.88
CA SER A 300 -7.87 -8.53 19.40
C SER A 300 -8.09 -8.37 20.90
N MET A 301 -9.28 -8.72 21.39
CA MET A 301 -9.62 -8.64 22.83
C MET A 301 -8.84 -9.66 23.67
N MET A 302 -8.49 -10.81 23.09
CA MET A 302 -7.72 -11.84 23.81
C MET A 302 -6.22 -11.53 23.86
N MET A 303 -5.66 -10.81 22.89
CA MET A 303 -4.22 -10.51 22.79
C MET A 303 -3.61 -9.94 24.09
N PRO A 304 -4.24 -9.00 24.82
CA PRO A 304 -3.68 -8.48 26.07
C PRO A 304 -3.60 -9.49 27.20
N HIS A 305 -4.34 -10.58 27.16
CA HIS A 305 -4.49 -11.55 28.25
C HIS A 305 -3.68 -12.84 28.09
N VAL A 306 -2.94 -12.98 26.99
CA VAL A 306 -2.21 -14.20 26.65
C VAL A 306 -0.68 -13.99 26.61
N GLY A 307 0.06 -15.10 26.62
CA GLY A 307 1.52 -15.09 26.45
C GLY A 307 1.96 -14.85 25.01
N LEU A 308 3.28 -14.69 24.80
CA LEU A 308 3.88 -14.32 23.51
C LEU A 308 3.46 -15.23 22.36
N ALA A 309 3.57 -16.56 22.51
CA ALA A 309 3.24 -17.51 21.45
C ALA A 309 1.78 -17.37 20.99
N TRP A 310 0.85 -17.28 21.93
CA TRP A 310 -0.57 -17.06 21.64
C TRP A 310 -0.84 -15.68 21.05
N THR A 311 -0.13 -14.64 21.48
CA THR A 311 -0.23 -13.30 20.89
C THR A 311 0.12 -13.32 19.40
N VAL A 312 1.17 -14.05 19.01
CA VAL A 312 1.58 -14.20 17.60
C VAL A 312 0.52 -14.99 16.81
N VAL A 313 0.03 -16.10 17.35
CA VAL A 313 -1.04 -16.89 16.72
C VAL A 313 -2.32 -16.07 16.56
N LEU A 314 -2.75 -15.36 17.60
CA LEU A 314 -3.93 -14.50 17.54
C LEU A 314 -3.74 -13.34 16.55
N SER A 315 -2.55 -12.75 16.47
CA SER A 315 -2.28 -11.71 15.48
C SER A 315 -2.37 -12.25 14.05
N PHE A 316 -1.89 -13.48 13.81
CA PHE A 316 -2.04 -14.16 12.52
C PHE A 316 -3.52 -14.43 12.18
N CYS A 317 -4.32 -14.88 13.13
CA CYS A 317 -5.77 -15.12 12.93
C CYS A 317 -6.58 -13.82 12.79
N ASN A 318 -6.02 -12.70 13.23
CA ASN A 318 -6.64 -11.38 13.24
C ASN A 318 -6.41 -10.60 11.93
N SER A 319 -5.58 -11.09 11.07
CA SER A 319 -5.22 -10.52 9.77
C SER A 319 -6.09 -11.05 8.61
#